data_700ed26e62637e7517000859a21af47d
#
_entry.id   700ed26e62637e7517000859a21af47d
#
_cell.length_a   1.000
_cell.length_b   1.000
_cell.length_c   1.000
_cell.angle_alpha   90.00
_cell.angle_beta   90.00
_cell.angle_gamma   90.00
#
_symmetry.space_group_name_H-M   'P 1'
#
loop_
_entity.id
_entity.type
_entity.pdbx_description
1 polymer ?
#
loop_
_entity_poly.entity_id
_entity_poly.type
_entity_poly.pdbx_seq_one_letter_code
_entity_poly.pdbx_strand_id
1 'polypeptide(L)'
;MSLSATQNLPNLTLLRLMNDHTGAFAEAIRGVNTPELQVADNDYAVGLVVDKVAHSPYAASTLIFVVEDDAQDGPDHIDAHRSIAFVAGPHVKQGQLVSEHYTTVSLIRTIEEILGIRPQNLHDAGVRPMIEIFDLSKTNWTYTAAPSSLLLNTQLPFELVQPNVRHADGGDSPKPLHDAAWWAAKTKGFDFTDADRNDSAVYNRILWEGTVGEKPYPAERSGLDLRQNRGALLKLEDPTRRAPTVPAPSAE
;
A
#
# COMPACT_ATOMS: atom_id res chain seq x y z
N MET A 1 15.55 17.04 -11.34
CA MET A 1 16.96 16.60 -11.45
C MET A 1 17.12 15.74 -12.67
N SER A 2 17.97 16.09 -13.63
CA SER A 2 18.34 15.19 -14.71
C SER A 2 19.48 14.30 -14.23
N LEU A 3 19.25 12.98 -14.20
CA LEU A 3 20.34 12.02 -13.95
C LEU A 3 21.26 12.05 -15.18
N SER A 4 22.49 12.51 -15.02
CA SER A 4 23.48 12.44 -16.10
C SER A 4 24.00 10.99 -16.19
N ALA A 5 24.28 10.53 -17.41
CA ALA A 5 24.79 9.19 -17.69
C ALA A 5 26.16 8.87 -17.03
N THR A 6 26.75 9.82 -16.31
CA THR A 6 28.05 9.70 -15.63
C THR A 6 27.94 9.50 -14.11
N GLN A 7 26.75 9.56 -13.54
CA GLN A 7 26.53 9.30 -12.12
C GLN A 7 25.97 7.89 -11.92
N ASN A 8 26.74 7.03 -11.29
CA ASN A 8 26.25 5.69 -10.92
C ASN A 8 25.21 5.83 -9.80
N LEU A 9 24.05 5.22 -10.00
CA LEU A 9 23.08 5.03 -8.92
C LEU A 9 23.64 4.02 -7.92
N PRO A 10 23.33 4.17 -6.61
CA PRO A 10 23.56 3.10 -5.65
C PRO A 10 22.86 1.81 -6.08
N ASN A 11 23.42 0.66 -5.71
CA ASN A 11 22.80 -0.65 -5.98
C ASN A 11 21.46 -0.83 -5.27
N LEU A 12 21.29 -0.15 -4.14
CA LEU A 12 20.03 -0.08 -3.38
C LEU A 12 19.74 1.37 -2.99
N THR A 13 18.53 1.80 -3.23
CA THR A 13 17.99 3.09 -2.79
C THR A 13 16.70 2.84 -2.04
N LEU A 14 16.60 3.33 -0.82
CA LEU A 14 15.36 3.37 -0.05
C LEU A 14 14.76 4.77 -0.16
N LEU A 15 13.50 4.84 -0.53
CA LEU A 15 12.76 6.10 -0.68
C LEU A 15 11.49 6.04 0.15
N ARG A 16 11.29 7.03 1.01
CA ARG A 16 10.02 7.27 1.69
C ARG A 16 9.36 8.48 1.05
N LEU A 17 8.09 8.35 0.70
CA LEU A 17 7.28 9.42 0.14
C LEU A 17 6.40 10.03 1.24
N MET A 18 6.05 11.30 1.06
CA MET A 18 5.15 12.02 1.99
C MET A 18 3.70 11.56 1.80
N ASN A 19 2.84 11.88 2.76
CA ASN A 19 1.44 11.45 2.80
C ASN A 19 1.27 9.92 2.84
N ASP A 20 2.23 9.24 3.45
CA ASP A 20 2.18 7.81 3.78
C ASP A 20 1.13 7.51 4.88
N HIS A 21 0.84 8.48 5.75
CA HIS A 21 -0.24 8.45 6.73
C HIS A 21 -1.27 9.54 6.42
N THR A 22 -2.54 9.20 6.47
CA THR A 22 -3.60 10.20 6.32
C THR A 22 -3.83 10.94 7.63
N GLY A 23 -4.03 12.26 7.55
CA GLY A 23 -4.27 13.08 8.76
C GLY A 23 -4.03 14.57 8.55
N ALA A 24 -4.04 15.33 9.64
CA ALA A 24 -3.76 16.77 9.67
C ALA A 24 -4.55 17.58 8.62
N PHE A 25 -5.81 17.26 8.41
CA PHE A 25 -6.62 17.76 7.30
C PHE A 25 -6.80 19.27 7.29
N ALA A 26 -6.80 19.92 8.46
CA ALA A 26 -6.91 21.36 8.59
C ALA A 26 -5.62 22.10 8.15
N GLU A 27 -4.48 21.42 8.18
CA GLU A 27 -3.16 21.98 7.92
C GLU A 27 -2.60 21.58 6.56
N ALA A 28 -3.37 20.81 5.81
CA ALA A 28 -2.95 20.23 4.55
C ALA A 28 -2.62 21.28 3.49
N ILE A 29 -1.52 21.03 2.77
CA ILE A 29 -0.99 21.93 1.77
C ILE A 29 -1.76 21.78 0.45
N ARG A 30 -2.03 22.89 -0.25
CA ARG A 30 -2.54 22.92 -1.62
C ARG A 30 -3.85 22.18 -1.84
N GLY A 31 -4.66 22.05 -0.80
CA GLY A 31 -5.95 21.40 -0.93
C GLY A 31 -5.90 19.86 -0.93
N VAL A 32 -4.78 19.24 -0.59
CA VAL A 32 -4.65 17.79 -0.38
C VAL A 32 -5.08 17.47 1.05
N ASN A 33 -6.36 17.64 1.34
CA ASN A 33 -6.91 17.82 2.67
C ASN A 33 -8.03 16.84 3.05
N THR A 34 -8.09 15.71 2.36
CA THR A 34 -8.91 14.55 2.74
C THR A 34 -8.10 13.27 2.58
N PRO A 35 -8.46 12.16 3.21
CA PRO A 35 -7.74 10.89 3.04
C PRO A 35 -7.60 10.49 1.58
N GLU A 36 -8.67 10.58 0.80
CA GLU A 36 -8.67 10.20 -0.62
C GLU A 36 -7.68 11.04 -1.43
N LEU A 37 -7.57 12.34 -1.12
CA LEU A 37 -6.63 13.23 -1.79
C LEU A 37 -5.19 12.97 -1.35
N GLN A 38 -4.96 12.66 -0.06
CA GLN A 38 -3.62 12.33 0.45
C GLN A 38 -3.12 11.00 -0.14
N VAL A 39 -3.96 9.98 -0.19
CA VAL A 39 -3.62 8.71 -0.86
C VAL A 39 -3.38 8.91 -2.35
N ALA A 40 -4.21 9.70 -3.04
CA ALA A 40 -4.02 9.99 -4.45
C ALA A 40 -2.72 10.76 -4.74
N ASP A 41 -2.31 11.67 -3.86
CA ASP A 41 -1.04 12.40 -3.97
C ASP A 41 0.17 11.49 -3.75
N ASN A 42 0.12 10.62 -2.74
CA ASN A 42 1.16 9.62 -2.49
C ASN A 42 1.28 8.64 -3.67
N ASP A 43 0.16 8.10 -4.16
CA ASP A 43 0.13 7.22 -5.34
C ASP A 43 0.75 7.90 -6.58
N TYR A 44 0.40 9.17 -6.82
CA TYR A 44 0.98 9.91 -7.93
C TYR A 44 2.47 10.15 -7.75
N ALA A 45 2.94 10.41 -6.54
CA ALA A 45 4.37 10.54 -6.24
C ALA A 45 5.14 9.24 -6.51
N VAL A 46 4.57 8.07 -6.15
CA VAL A 46 5.09 6.75 -6.55
C VAL A 46 5.15 6.67 -8.08
N GLY A 47 4.07 7.01 -8.76
CA GLY A 47 3.98 7.01 -10.21
C GLY A 47 5.08 7.85 -10.88
N LEU A 48 5.36 9.04 -10.37
CA LEU A 48 6.43 9.92 -10.89
C LEU A 48 7.83 9.31 -10.72
N VAL A 49 8.08 8.59 -9.64
CA VAL A 49 9.35 7.86 -9.46
C VAL A 49 9.48 6.75 -10.50
N VAL A 50 8.43 5.94 -10.67
CA VAL A 50 8.40 4.85 -11.65
C VAL A 50 8.58 5.39 -13.08
N ASP A 51 7.86 6.46 -13.43
CA ASP A 51 7.99 7.15 -14.73
C ASP A 51 9.43 7.63 -14.97
N LYS A 52 10.01 8.28 -13.97
CA LYS A 52 11.38 8.79 -14.08
C LYS A 52 12.40 7.69 -14.33
N VAL A 53 12.24 6.54 -13.66
CA VAL A 53 13.12 5.38 -13.86
C VAL A 53 12.86 4.75 -15.24
N ALA A 54 11.59 4.58 -15.65
CA ALA A 54 11.20 3.99 -16.92
C ALA A 54 11.78 4.74 -18.13
N HIS A 55 11.93 6.07 -18.02
CA HIS A 55 12.49 6.94 -19.07
C HIS A 55 13.97 7.30 -18.86
N SER A 56 14.65 6.58 -17.97
CA SER A 56 16.08 6.80 -17.69
C SER A 56 16.98 5.75 -18.37
N PRO A 57 18.30 6.01 -18.47
CA PRO A 57 19.26 5.00 -18.92
C PRO A 57 19.29 3.75 -18.02
N TYR A 58 18.70 3.80 -16.83
CA TYR A 58 18.69 2.72 -15.84
C TYR A 58 17.46 1.81 -15.95
N ALA A 59 16.53 2.10 -16.86
CA ALA A 59 15.28 1.35 -17.00
C ALA A 59 15.49 -0.17 -17.16
N ALA A 60 16.51 -0.57 -17.92
CA ALA A 60 16.81 -1.98 -18.17
C ALA A 60 17.47 -2.72 -16.99
N SER A 61 17.89 -1.99 -15.95
CA SER A 61 18.67 -2.57 -14.84
C SER A 61 18.14 -2.17 -13.45
N THR A 62 16.94 -1.59 -13.37
CA THR A 62 16.36 -1.15 -12.11
C THR A 62 15.02 -1.85 -11.87
N LEU A 63 14.89 -2.49 -10.71
CA LEU A 63 13.62 -2.97 -10.17
C LEU A 63 13.17 -2.04 -9.05
N ILE A 64 11.88 -1.73 -9.05
CA ILE A 64 11.24 -0.87 -8.05
C ILE A 64 10.27 -1.74 -7.27
N PHE A 65 10.49 -1.88 -5.97
CA PHE A 65 9.55 -2.48 -5.04
C PHE A 65 8.86 -1.38 -4.27
N VAL A 66 7.54 -1.39 -4.27
CA VAL A 66 6.70 -0.49 -3.50
C VAL A 66 5.98 -1.33 -2.47
N VAL A 67 6.10 -0.99 -1.22
CA VAL A 67 5.48 -1.73 -0.12
C VAL A 67 5.02 -0.75 0.94
N GLU A 68 3.88 -1.02 1.53
CA GLU A 68 3.42 -0.41 2.75
C GLU A 68 4.01 -1.20 3.92
N ASP A 69 4.51 -0.53 4.94
CA ASP A 69 5.22 -1.16 6.04
C ASP A 69 4.28 -1.91 6.99
N ASP A 70 3.12 -1.36 7.31
CA ASP A 70 2.09 -2.05 8.08
C ASP A 70 0.65 -1.63 7.69
N ALA A 71 -0.32 -2.45 8.06
CA ALA A 71 -1.73 -2.24 7.75
C ALA A 71 -2.50 -1.51 8.86
N GLN A 72 -1.87 -1.07 9.90
CA GLN A 72 -2.38 -0.27 11.02
C GLN A 72 -3.76 -0.71 11.57
N ASP A 73 -3.93 -2.00 11.86
CA ASP A 73 -5.12 -2.53 12.54
C ASP A 73 -6.45 -2.19 11.82
N GLY A 74 -6.42 -2.14 10.50
CA GLY A 74 -7.59 -1.85 9.65
C GLY A 74 -8.65 -2.96 9.71
N PRO A 75 -9.76 -2.81 8.97
CA PRO A 75 -10.86 -3.77 8.98
C PRO A 75 -10.54 -5.12 8.31
N ASP A 76 -9.37 -5.32 7.75
CA ASP A 76 -8.89 -6.61 7.28
C ASP A 76 -8.16 -7.34 8.41
N HIS A 77 -8.88 -8.22 9.09
CA HIS A 77 -8.32 -9.01 10.19
C HIS A 77 -8.12 -10.48 9.84
N ILE A 78 -8.15 -10.82 8.59
CA ILE A 78 -7.65 -12.12 8.14
C ILE A 78 -6.17 -12.22 8.50
N ASP A 79 -5.45 -11.13 8.26
CA ASP A 79 -4.10 -10.89 8.77
C ASP A 79 -3.97 -9.38 9.05
N ALA A 80 -3.83 -8.99 10.29
CA ALA A 80 -3.67 -7.59 10.71
C ALA A 80 -2.43 -6.91 10.10
N HIS A 81 -1.52 -7.69 9.54
CA HIS A 81 -0.30 -7.23 8.90
C HIS A 81 -0.37 -7.26 7.37
N ARG A 82 -1.54 -7.56 6.79
CA ARG A 82 -1.69 -7.61 5.34
C ARG A 82 -1.69 -6.20 4.76
N SER A 83 -0.70 -5.90 3.94
CA SER A 83 -0.53 -4.64 3.26
C SER A 83 -0.46 -4.81 1.73
N ILE A 84 -0.32 -3.70 1.01
CA ILE A 84 -0.19 -3.69 -0.44
C ILE A 84 1.28 -3.78 -0.85
N ALA A 85 1.54 -4.40 -2.02
CA ALA A 85 2.85 -4.38 -2.64
C ALA A 85 2.75 -4.33 -4.16
N PHE A 86 3.60 -3.53 -4.79
CA PHE A 86 3.74 -3.46 -6.24
C PHE A 86 5.20 -3.63 -6.63
N VAL A 87 5.43 -4.19 -7.81
CA VAL A 87 6.78 -4.31 -8.38
C VAL A 87 6.75 -3.82 -9.82
N ALA A 88 7.69 -2.95 -10.17
CA ALA A 88 7.84 -2.41 -11.51
C ALA A 88 9.29 -2.56 -11.99
N GLY A 89 9.46 -2.77 -13.29
CA GLY A 89 10.77 -2.88 -13.91
C GLY A 89 10.86 -3.96 -14.98
N PRO A 90 12.08 -4.21 -15.51
CA PRO A 90 12.31 -5.31 -16.43
C PRO A 90 12.14 -6.66 -15.72
N HIS A 91 11.87 -7.69 -16.50
CA HIS A 91 11.72 -9.08 -16.04
C HIS A 91 10.58 -9.32 -15.03
N VAL A 92 9.65 -8.36 -14.88
CA VAL A 92 8.46 -8.49 -14.03
C VAL A 92 7.25 -8.83 -14.89
N LYS A 93 6.36 -9.65 -14.36
CA LYS A 93 5.04 -9.89 -14.93
C LYS A 93 4.22 -8.61 -14.87
N GLN A 94 3.97 -8.01 -16.04
CA GLN A 94 3.30 -6.71 -16.13
C GLN A 94 1.78 -6.87 -16.10
N GLY A 95 1.09 -6.02 -15.33
CA GLY A 95 -0.36 -6.01 -15.22
C GLY A 95 -0.94 -7.31 -14.66
N GLN A 96 -0.18 -8.06 -13.87
CA GLN A 96 -0.58 -9.35 -13.29
C GLN A 96 -0.77 -9.23 -11.78
N LEU A 97 -1.79 -9.89 -11.28
CA LEU A 97 -1.95 -10.16 -9.86
C LEU A 97 -1.27 -11.49 -9.52
N VAL A 98 -0.36 -11.45 -8.55
CA VAL A 98 0.29 -12.65 -7.99
C VAL A 98 -0.32 -12.90 -6.61
N SER A 99 -1.01 -14.04 -6.46
CA SER A 99 -1.74 -14.40 -5.24
C SER A 99 -0.95 -15.32 -4.30
N GLU A 100 0.35 -15.39 -4.45
CA GLU A 100 1.22 -16.10 -3.52
C GLU A 100 1.36 -15.30 -2.22
N HIS A 101 1.43 -16.00 -1.10
CA HIS A 101 1.67 -15.38 0.19
C HIS A 101 3.15 -15.00 0.31
N TYR A 102 3.40 -13.71 0.40
CA TYR A 102 4.72 -13.13 0.68
C TYR A 102 4.66 -12.24 1.90
N THR A 103 5.80 -12.07 2.53
CA THR A 103 5.99 -11.15 3.64
C THR A 103 7.02 -10.08 3.26
N THR A 104 7.15 -9.03 4.06
CA THR A 104 8.20 -8.03 3.90
C THR A 104 9.58 -8.70 3.91
N VAL A 105 9.76 -9.79 4.67
CA VAL A 105 11.02 -10.56 4.68
C VAL A 105 11.24 -11.28 3.35
N SER A 106 10.18 -11.77 2.67
CA SER A 106 10.29 -12.33 1.32
C SER A 106 10.78 -11.28 0.30
N LEU A 107 10.33 -10.03 0.46
CA LEU A 107 10.79 -8.90 -0.37
C LEU A 107 12.28 -8.62 -0.10
N ILE A 108 12.69 -8.53 1.16
CA ILE A 108 14.11 -8.36 1.53
C ILE A 108 14.95 -9.50 0.94
N ARG A 109 14.51 -10.75 1.11
CA ARG A 109 15.20 -11.91 0.54
C ARG A 109 15.33 -11.84 -0.98
N THR A 110 14.31 -11.33 -1.66
CA THR A 110 14.37 -11.12 -3.12
C THR A 110 15.42 -10.09 -3.52
N ILE A 111 15.50 -8.98 -2.77
CA ILE A 111 16.54 -7.95 -2.99
C ILE A 111 17.93 -8.53 -2.75
N GLU A 112 18.12 -9.31 -1.69
CA GLU A 112 19.39 -9.97 -1.40
C GLU A 112 19.83 -10.89 -2.53
N GLU A 113 18.93 -11.71 -3.07
CA GLU A 113 19.24 -12.59 -4.22
C GLU A 113 19.62 -11.80 -5.46
N ILE A 114 18.90 -10.72 -5.77
CA ILE A 114 19.18 -9.86 -6.93
C ILE A 114 20.56 -9.19 -6.80
N LEU A 115 20.93 -8.75 -5.61
CA LEU A 115 22.18 -8.05 -5.34
C LEU A 115 23.35 -9.00 -5.05
N GLY A 116 23.12 -10.30 -4.95
CA GLY A 116 24.13 -11.28 -4.58
C GLY A 116 24.61 -11.15 -3.13
N ILE A 117 23.74 -10.65 -2.26
CA ILE A 117 23.99 -10.50 -0.82
C ILE A 117 23.58 -11.78 -0.10
N ARG A 118 24.39 -12.25 0.82
CA ARG A 118 24.00 -13.38 1.68
C ARG A 118 22.93 -12.94 2.67
N PRO A 119 22.03 -13.84 3.07
CA PRO A 119 21.06 -13.55 4.14
C PRO A 119 21.78 -13.01 5.39
N GLN A 120 21.19 -12.01 6.01
CA GLN A 120 21.78 -11.32 7.16
C GLN A 120 21.47 -12.05 8.48
N ASN A 121 20.41 -12.83 8.49
CA ASN A 121 19.96 -13.57 9.66
C ASN A 121 19.11 -14.81 9.27
N LEU A 122 18.58 -15.54 10.28
CA LEU A 122 17.80 -16.75 10.04
C LEU A 122 16.40 -16.47 9.48
N HIS A 123 15.85 -15.27 9.70
CA HIS A 123 14.51 -14.95 9.19
C HIS A 123 14.54 -14.81 7.67
N ASP A 124 15.46 -14.01 7.13
CA ASP A 124 15.61 -13.83 5.69
C ASP A 124 16.17 -15.09 5.00
N ALA A 125 17.07 -15.84 5.67
CA ALA A 125 17.55 -17.12 5.15
C ALA A 125 16.45 -18.19 5.03
N GLY A 126 15.43 -18.14 5.91
CA GLY A 126 14.38 -19.15 6.02
C GLY A 126 13.16 -18.88 5.11
N VAL A 127 13.06 -17.72 4.48
CA VAL A 127 11.91 -17.38 3.64
C VAL A 127 12.20 -17.56 2.16
N ARG A 128 11.13 -17.80 1.41
CA ARG A 128 11.19 -17.92 -0.04
C ARG A 128 11.19 -16.54 -0.69
N PRO A 129 12.11 -16.28 -1.65
CA PRO A 129 12.06 -15.05 -2.44
C PRO A 129 10.80 -15.03 -3.34
N MET A 130 10.43 -13.86 -3.82
CA MET A 130 9.22 -13.59 -4.61
C MET A 130 9.40 -14.01 -6.08
N ILE A 131 9.71 -15.28 -6.34
CA ILE A 131 10.07 -15.73 -7.69
C ILE A 131 8.90 -15.68 -8.69
N GLU A 132 7.66 -15.79 -8.21
CA GLU A 132 6.47 -15.81 -9.07
C GLU A 132 6.12 -14.45 -9.68
N ILE A 133 6.71 -13.37 -9.19
CA ILE A 133 6.53 -12.04 -9.79
C ILE A 133 7.31 -11.87 -11.10
N PHE A 134 8.28 -12.76 -11.38
CA PHE A 134 9.20 -12.60 -12.51
C PHE A 134 8.72 -13.32 -13.78
N ASP A 135 9.02 -12.70 -14.90
CA ASP A 135 9.01 -13.27 -16.25
C ASP A 135 10.27 -12.81 -16.97
N LEU A 136 11.29 -13.68 -17.01
CA LEU A 136 12.60 -13.33 -17.56
C LEU A 136 12.57 -13.05 -19.06
N SER A 137 11.50 -13.37 -19.77
CA SER A 137 11.30 -12.99 -21.17
C SER A 137 10.94 -11.52 -21.37
N LYS A 138 10.47 -10.83 -20.31
CA LYS A 138 10.04 -9.44 -20.33
C LYS A 138 11.21 -8.48 -20.05
N THR A 139 12.00 -8.20 -21.06
CA THR A 139 13.17 -7.31 -20.94
C THR A 139 12.82 -5.84 -21.07
N ASN A 140 11.77 -5.53 -21.82
CA ASN A 140 11.32 -4.15 -22.07
C ASN A 140 10.08 -3.83 -21.23
N TRP A 141 10.07 -2.65 -20.67
CA TRP A 141 8.95 -2.09 -19.96
C TRP A 141 8.89 -0.59 -20.17
N THR A 142 7.72 -0.04 -20.01
CA THR A 142 7.49 1.42 -20.04
C THR A 142 6.41 1.76 -19.04
N TYR A 143 6.44 2.99 -18.56
CA TYR A 143 5.44 3.49 -17.64
C TYR A 143 5.34 5.02 -17.82
N THR A 144 4.14 5.54 -17.77
CA THR A 144 3.88 6.98 -17.73
C THR A 144 2.95 7.26 -16.58
N ALA A 145 3.36 8.14 -15.69
CA ALA A 145 2.55 8.50 -14.52
C ALA A 145 1.28 9.22 -14.96
N ALA A 146 0.16 8.79 -14.39
CA ALA A 146 -1.12 9.45 -14.60
C ALA A 146 -1.70 9.82 -13.22
N PRO A 147 -1.93 11.12 -12.95
CA PRO A 147 -2.52 11.53 -11.68
C PRO A 147 -3.96 11.04 -11.58
N SER A 148 -4.40 10.72 -10.37
CA SER A 148 -5.81 10.51 -10.11
C SER A 148 -6.60 11.78 -10.44
N SER A 149 -7.78 11.60 -11.01
CA SER A 149 -8.71 12.71 -11.29
C SER A 149 -9.13 13.48 -10.03
N LEU A 150 -9.07 12.87 -8.86
CA LEU A 150 -9.27 13.53 -7.57
C LEU A 150 -8.36 14.75 -7.42
N LEU A 151 -7.09 14.65 -7.85
CA LEU A 151 -6.10 15.71 -7.71
C LEU A 151 -6.37 16.92 -8.60
N LEU A 152 -7.20 16.80 -9.64
CA LEU A 152 -7.58 17.92 -10.50
C LEU A 152 -8.34 19.04 -9.75
N ASN A 153 -8.91 18.72 -8.61
CA ASN A 153 -9.65 19.65 -7.77
C ASN A 153 -8.77 20.28 -6.67
N THR A 154 -7.47 19.98 -6.65
CA THR A 154 -6.51 20.54 -5.70
C THR A 154 -5.78 21.76 -6.29
N GLN A 155 -4.94 22.39 -5.48
CA GLN A 155 -4.05 23.49 -5.90
C GLN A 155 -2.63 23.00 -6.21
N LEU A 156 -2.47 21.70 -6.47
CA LEU A 156 -1.18 21.17 -6.94
C LEU A 156 -0.81 21.78 -8.28
N PRO A 157 0.49 22.02 -8.55
CA PRO A 157 0.92 22.60 -9.82
C PRO A 157 0.53 21.69 -10.99
N PHE A 158 -0.36 22.16 -11.85
CA PHE A 158 -0.83 21.43 -13.04
C PHE A 158 0.26 21.06 -14.05
N GLU A 159 1.43 21.68 -13.98
CA GLU A 159 2.61 21.29 -14.76
C GLU A 159 3.06 19.85 -14.48
N LEU A 160 2.70 19.33 -13.31
CA LEU A 160 2.91 17.94 -12.93
C LEU A 160 1.73 17.05 -13.35
N VAL A 161 0.56 17.63 -13.58
CA VAL A 161 -0.66 16.93 -13.98
C VAL A 161 -0.82 17.10 -15.49
N GLN A 162 -0.51 16.08 -16.28
CA GLN A 162 -0.63 16.14 -17.75
C GLN A 162 -2.07 16.53 -18.15
N PRO A 163 -2.26 17.61 -18.96
CA PRO A 163 -3.59 18.12 -19.28
C PRO A 163 -4.44 17.21 -20.19
N ASN A 164 -3.95 16.02 -20.54
CA ASN A 164 -4.57 15.12 -21.51
C ASN A 164 -5.19 13.85 -20.90
N VAL A 165 -5.30 13.74 -19.58
CA VAL A 165 -6.11 12.66 -19.01
C VAL A 165 -7.59 13.01 -19.21
N ARG A 166 -8.11 12.74 -20.41
CA ARG A 166 -9.55 12.66 -20.63
C ARG A 166 -10.04 11.46 -19.82
N HIS A 167 -10.97 11.72 -18.92
CA HIS A 167 -11.73 10.63 -18.31
C HIS A 167 -12.32 9.78 -19.43
N ALA A 168 -12.04 8.48 -19.43
CA ALA A 168 -12.53 7.55 -20.45
C ALA A 168 -14.07 7.47 -20.49
N ASP A 169 -14.74 8.02 -19.50
CA ASP A 169 -16.17 7.90 -19.21
C ASP A 169 -16.96 9.20 -19.25
N GLY A 170 -16.32 10.37 -19.47
CA GLY A 170 -17.03 11.65 -19.63
C GLY A 170 -17.85 12.08 -18.41
N GLY A 171 -17.66 11.42 -17.27
CA GLY A 171 -18.35 11.74 -16.03
C GLY A 171 -17.69 12.89 -15.25
N ASP A 172 -18.40 13.45 -14.29
CA ASP A 172 -17.84 14.39 -13.32
C ASP A 172 -16.66 13.74 -12.61
N SER A 173 -15.57 14.49 -12.42
CA SER A 173 -14.42 14.00 -11.66
C SER A 173 -14.88 13.52 -10.29
N PRO A 174 -14.47 12.32 -9.85
CA PRO A 174 -14.81 11.85 -8.53
C PRO A 174 -14.34 12.88 -7.51
N LYS A 175 -15.14 13.12 -6.49
CA LYS A 175 -14.84 14.03 -5.39
C LYS A 175 -14.80 13.24 -4.10
N PRO A 176 -13.99 13.66 -3.11
CA PRO A 176 -14.10 13.13 -1.76
C PRO A 176 -15.55 13.19 -1.26
N LEU A 177 -15.95 12.21 -0.47
CA LEU A 177 -17.30 12.14 0.08
C LEU A 177 -17.57 13.33 1.02
N HIS A 178 -16.55 13.73 1.76
CA HIS A 178 -16.58 14.85 2.69
C HIS A 178 -15.44 15.82 2.42
N ASP A 179 -15.64 17.06 2.80
CA ASP A 179 -14.63 18.12 2.69
C ASP A 179 -13.67 18.15 3.90
N ALA A 180 -12.64 18.97 3.78
CA ALA A 180 -11.65 19.13 4.84
C ALA A 180 -12.25 19.61 6.18
N ALA A 181 -13.33 20.38 6.15
CA ALA A 181 -13.97 20.88 7.36
C ALA A 181 -14.64 19.74 8.13
N TRP A 182 -15.29 18.83 7.44
CA TRP A 182 -15.85 17.61 8.03
C TRP A 182 -14.76 16.76 8.68
N TRP A 183 -13.66 16.50 7.94
CA TRP A 183 -12.55 15.71 8.45
C TRP A 183 -11.89 16.35 9.67
N ALA A 184 -11.64 17.66 9.63
CA ALA A 184 -11.09 18.39 10.76
C ALA A 184 -12.00 18.35 12.00
N ALA A 185 -13.32 18.40 11.80
CA ALA A 185 -14.29 18.30 12.89
C ALA A 185 -14.29 16.88 13.51
N LYS A 186 -14.27 15.83 12.68
CA LYS A 186 -14.28 14.43 13.13
C LYS A 186 -12.98 14.02 13.84
N THR A 187 -11.85 14.58 13.43
CA THR A 187 -10.53 14.30 14.02
C THR A 187 -10.08 15.35 15.02
N LYS A 188 -11.01 16.17 15.52
CA LYS A 188 -10.70 17.18 16.52
C LYS A 188 -10.10 16.55 17.78
N GLY A 189 -8.91 16.99 18.14
CA GLY A 189 -8.17 16.49 19.30
C GLY A 189 -7.25 15.32 19.01
N PHE A 190 -7.19 14.87 17.77
CA PHE A 190 -6.18 13.91 17.34
C PHE A 190 -4.81 14.58 17.22
N ASP A 191 -3.77 13.81 17.52
CA ASP A 191 -2.38 14.24 17.38
C ASP A 191 -1.80 13.59 16.11
N PHE A 192 -1.62 14.39 15.07
CA PHE A 192 -1.01 13.98 13.80
C PHE A 192 0.43 14.48 13.66
N THR A 193 1.09 14.86 14.75
CA THR A 193 2.48 15.32 14.71
C THR A 193 3.47 14.19 14.48
N ASP A 194 3.05 12.96 14.73
CA ASP A 194 3.83 11.75 14.54
C ASP A 194 2.89 10.58 14.24
N ALA A 195 3.41 9.51 13.65
CA ALA A 195 2.66 8.29 13.39
C ALA A 195 2.19 7.61 14.69
N ASP A 196 1.09 6.87 14.62
CA ASP A 196 0.59 5.97 15.68
C ASP A 196 0.25 6.62 17.03
N ARG A 197 0.07 7.95 17.05
CA ARG A 197 -0.30 8.65 18.27
C ARG A 197 -1.78 8.55 18.62
N ASN A 198 -2.62 8.20 17.66
CA ASN A 198 -4.06 8.12 17.84
C ASN A 198 -4.50 6.66 18.00
N ASP A 199 -5.67 6.46 18.63
CA ASP A 199 -6.29 5.14 18.67
C ASP A 199 -6.71 4.73 17.25
N SER A 200 -6.04 3.72 16.69
CA SER A 200 -6.26 3.26 15.32
C SER A 200 -7.68 2.74 15.10
N ALA A 201 -8.27 2.06 16.08
CA ALA A 201 -9.63 1.55 15.96
C ALA A 201 -10.67 2.68 15.92
N VAL A 202 -10.46 3.76 16.68
CA VAL A 202 -11.32 4.96 16.62
C VAL A 202 -11.12 5.65 15.27
N TYR A 203 -9.87 5.82 14.84
CA TYR A 203 -9.58 6.50 13.59
C TYR A 203 -10.09 5.72 12.38
N ASN A 204 -9.95 4.41 12.35
CA ASN A 204 -10.46 3.56 11.29
C ASN A 204 -12.00 3.66 11.14
N ARG A 205 -12.74 3.85 12.22
CA ARG A 205 -14.20 4.09 12.15
C ARG A 205 -14.52 5.43 11.51
N ILE A 206 -13.74 6.46 11.81
CA ILE A 206 -13.87 7.79 11.18
C ILE A 206 -13.52 7.69 9.69
N LEU A 207 -12.43 6.99 9.35
CA LEU A 207 -12.05 6.75 7.95
C LEU A 207 -13.14 6.00 7.19
N TRP A 208 -13.73 4.97 7.80
CA TRP A 208 -14.82 4.22 7.20
C TRP A 208 -16.05 5.11 6.95
N GLU A 209 -16.50 5.84 7.96
CA GLU A 209 -17.62 6.77 7.82
C GLU A 209 -17.35 7.81 6.72
N GLY A 210 -16.14 8.35 6.69
CA GLY A 210 -15.75 9.42 5.78
C GLY A 210 -15.51 8.99 4.34
N THR A 211 -15.12 7.74 4.09
CA THR A 211 -14.78 7.25 2.74
C THR A 211 -15.81 6.29 2.16
N VAL A 212 -16.50 5.53 3.01
CA VAL A 212 -17.48 4.51 2.63
C VAL A 212 -18.92 4.98 2.85
N GLY A 213 -19.12 5.97 3.71
CA GLY A 213 -20.41 6.56 4.04
C GLY A 213 -21.24 5.72 5.03
N GLU A 214 -22.56 5.69 4.83
CA GLU A 214 -23.51 5.10 5.78
C GLU A 214 -23.48 3.56 5.89
N LYS A 215 -22.56 2.89 5.19
CA LYS A 215 -22.45 1.44 5.32
C LYS A 215 -21.96 1.06 6.72
N PRO A 216 -22.54 0.04 7.34
CA PRO A 216 -22.09 -0.41 8.66
C PRO A 216 -20.59 -0.71 8.66
N TYR A 217 -19.90 -0.25 9.69
CA TYR A 217 -18.51 -0.63 9.91
C TYR A 217 -18.42 -2.14 10.14
N PRO A 218 -17.49 -2.85 9.52
CA PRO A 218 -17.36 -4.30 9.68
C PRO A 218 -16.76 -4.66 11.05
N ALA A 219 -17.57 -4.53 12.11
CA ALA A 219 -17.19 -4.65 13.52
C ALA A 219 -16.45 -5.94 13.85
N GLU A 220 -16.79 -7.04 13.17
CA GLU A 220 -16.13 -8.34 13.33
C GLU A 220 -14.67 -8.35 12.85
N ARG A 221 -14.24 -7.24 12.22
CA ARG A 221 -12.99 -7.12 11.50
C ARG A 221 -12.09 -6.01 12.02
N SER A 222 -12.25 -5.58 13.25
CA SER A 222 -11.33 -4.63 13.88
C SER A 222 -10.64 -5.23 15.10
N GLY A 223 -9.38 -4.85 15.33
CA GLY A 223 -8.61 -5.34 16.48
C GLY A 223 -9.27 -4.98 17.82
N LEU A 224 -9.95 -3.83 17.90
CA LEU A 224 -10.71 -3.43 19.08
C LEU A 224 -11.91 -4.34 19.32
N ASP A 225 -12.66 -4.70 18.28
CA ASP A 225 -13.81 -5.58 18.36
C ASP A 225 -13.40 -7.00 18.76
N LEU A 226 -12.25 -7.48 18.28
CA LEU A 226 -11.66 -8.74 18.72
C LEU A 226 -11.29 -8.72 20.21
N ARG A 227 -10.77 -7.60 20.73
CA ARG A 227 -10.48 -7.46 22.18
C ARG A 227 -11.74 -7.46 23.02
N GLN A 228 -12.80 -6.79 22.56
CA GLN A 228 -14.11 -6.78 23.23
C GLN A 228 -14.81 -8.14 23.15
N ASN A 229 -14.60 -8.88 22.06
CA ASN A 229 -15.15 -10.21 21.83
C ASN A 229 -14.26 -11.37 22.32
N ARG A 230 -13.20 -11.09 23.07
CA ARG A 230 -12.33 -12.14 23.65
C ARG A 230 -13.10 -13.24 24.38
N GLY A 231 -14.21 -12.88 25.03
CA GLY A 231 -15.11 -13.85 25.67
C GLY A 231 -15.84 -14.78 24.68
N ALA A 232 -16.04 -14.36 23.43
CA ALA A 232 -16.62 -15.19 22.37
C ALA A 232 -15.56 -16.11 21.74
N LEU A 233 -14.32 -15.62 21.56
CA LEU A 233 -13.18 -16.41 21.08
C LEU A 233 -12.77 -17.51 22.06
N LEU A 234 -12.76 -17.23 23.36
CA LEU A 234 -12.50 -18.23 24.40
C LEU A 234 -13.57 -19.35 24.44
N LYS A 235 -14.78 -19.09 23.91
CA LYS A 235 -15.81 -20.13 23.72
C LYS A 235 -15.58 -21.01 22.49
N LEU A 236 -14.75 -20.56 21.53
CA LEU A 236 -14.34 -21.35 20.36
C LEU A 236 -13.18 -22.31 20.70
N GLU A 237 -12.46 -22.05 21.77
CA GLU A 237 -11.41 -22.92 22.32
C GLU A 237 -11.98 -23.94 23.34
N ASP A 238 -13.24 -24.34 23.21
CA ASP A 238 -13.81 -25.41 24.01
C ASP A 238 -13.02 -26.71 23.72
N PRO A 239 -12.24 -27.20 24.69
CA PRO A 239 -11.43 -28.40 24.53
C PRO A 239 -12.26 -29.68 24.31
N THR A 240 -13.61 -29.58 24.38
CA THR A 240 -14.52 -30.69 24.09
C THR A 240 -14.91 -30.80 22.61
N ARG A 241 -14.57 -29.82 21.78
CA ARG A 241 -14.71 -29.93 20.34
C ARG A 241 -13.60 -30.80 19.77
N ARG A 242 -13.90 -32.10 19.60
CA ARG A 242 -13.06 -33.04 18.87
C ARG A 242 -12.74 -32.48 17.50
N ALA A 243 -11.44 -32.37 17.17
CA ALA A 243 -10.99 -32.12 15.80
C ALA A 243 -11.66 -33.13 14.86
N PRO A 244 -12.08 -32.70 13.66
CA PRO A 244 -12.59 -33.63 12.65
C PRO A 244 -11.52 -34.69 12.39
N THR A 245 -11.88 -35.96 12.61
CA THR A 245 -11.02 -37.10 12.29
C THR A 245 -10.82 -37.13 10.78
N VAL A 246 -9.59 -36.89 10.34
CA VAL A 246 -9.18 -37.14 8.96
C VAL A 246 -9.22 -38.66 8.76
N PRO A 247 -9.97 -39.18 7.77
CA PRO A 247 -9.95 -40.62 7.48
C PRO A 247 -8.55 -41.03 7.04
N ALA A 248 -8.07 -42.13 7.56
CA ALA A 248 -6.79 -42.73 7.12
C ALA A 248 -6.86 -43.07 5.62
N PRO A 249 -5.77 -42.85 4.85
CA PRO A 249 -5.73 -43.28 3.47
C PRO A 249 -5.91 -44.79 3.42
N SER A 250 -6.86 -45.25 2.58
CA SER A 250 -7.06 -46.65 2.25
C SER A 250 -5.79 -47.19 1.58
N ALA A 251 -5.24 -48.24 2.16
CA ALA A 251 -4.18 -49.02 1.53
C ALA A 251 -4.77 -49.77 0.30
N GLU A 252 -4.29 -49.44 -0.89
CA GLU A 252 -4.18 -50.32 -2.07
C GLU A 252 -2.77 -50.20 -2.64
#